data_5281893d0169611163811bd6f99b6e1a
#
_entry.id   5281893d0169611163811bd6f99b6e1a
#
_cell.length_a   1.000
_cell.length_b   1.000
_cell.length_c   1.000
_cell.angle_alpha   90.00
_cell.angle_beta   90.00
_cell.angle_gamma   90.00
#
_symmetry.space_group_name_H-M   'P 1'
#
loop_
_entity.id
_entity.type
_entity.pdbx_description
1 polymer ?
#
loop_
_entity_poly.entity_id
_entity_poly.type
_entity_poly.pdbx_seq_one_letter_code
_entity_poly.pdbx_strand_id
1 'polypeptide(L)'
;YVKNNAETVDLNIEKKNENADVQVEYDGKTYNDGKNIPVKVGKNYITVKSTVQGENGQTATLTYRVNVHRRAADKTYYNEAYRNQYHYSVKDGWGNDLNGLVKYKGTYHMFYQFYDDTKWGPMHWAHATSKDLIHWEEQPIALYPDANGAMFSGCIVADEKNTSGLFGDGNEGGLVALITADGNGQRIKVAYSTDEGKTWKKTNKIAADWSKDPLNNRDFRDPKVFRWENKWFMVIAGGPLRIYSSDNLTDWKCESTYADLHTECPDLYPIETKDGVKWVLSRGGRSYKVGDFKQVDGKWKFVADEAYTNSDGVMNFGKDSYAAMT
;
A
#
# COMPACT_ATOMS: atom_id res chain seq x y z
N TYR A 1 -7.05 -7.74 13.46
CA TYR A 1 -7.71 -9.05 13.49
C TYR A 1 -7.16 -9.93 14.60
N VAL A 2 -8.04 -10.69 15.27
CA VAL A 2 -7.64 -11.72 16.22
C VAL A 2 -8.30 -13.05 15.85
N LYS A 3 -7.63 -14.17 16.22
CA LYS A 3 -8.13 -15.51 15.91
C LYS A 3 -9.44 -15.82 16.65
N ASN A 4 -10.18 -16.82 16.18
CA ASN A 4 -11.45 -17.24 16.81
C ASN A 4 -11.31 -17.59 18.29
N ASN A 5 -10.20 -18.19 18.70
CA ASN A 5 -9.93 -18.57 20.08
C ASN A 5 -9.47 -17.41 21.00
N ALA A 6 -9.30 -16.20 20.47
CA ALA A 6 -8.96 -15.03 21.27
C ALA A 6 -10.24 -14.44 21.90
N GLU A 7 -10.60 -14.91 23.09
CA GLU A 7 -11.80 -14.44 23.78
C GLU A 7 -11.63 -13.07 24.43
N THR A 8 -10.40 -12.68 24.70
CA THR A 8 -10.03 -11.37 25.22
C THR A 8 -8.87 -10.77 24.43
N VAL A 9 -8.70 -9.46 24.54
CA VAL A 9 -7.54 -8.73 24.02
C VAL A 9 -6.97 -7.80 25.07
N ASP A 10 -5.67 -7.55 24.95
CA ASP A 10 -4.94 -6.56 25.73
C ASP A 10 -4.54 -5.40 24.83
N LEU A 11 -4.74 -4.17 25.27
CA LEU A 11 -4.20 -2.97 24.65
C LEU A 11 -2.91 -2.56 25.37
N ASN A 12 -1.82 -2.43 24.60
CA ASN A 12 -0.61 -1.80 25.10
C ASN A 12 -0.71 -0.29 24.88
N ILE A 13 -0.83 0.48 25.97
CA ILE A 13 -1.05 1.92 25.93
C ILE A 13 0.19 2.63 26.46
N GLU A 14 0.92 3.29 25.57
CA GLU A 14 2.07 4.13 25.93
C GLU A 14 1.63 5.58 26.05
N LYS A 15 1.79 6.18 27.24
CA LYS A 15 1.51 7.57 27.48
C LYS A 15 2.70 8.44 27.07
N LYS A 16 2.49 9.36 26.15
CA LYS A 16 3.49 10.40 25.84
C LYS A 16 3.56 11.50 26.89
N ASN A 17 2.46 11.72 27.62
CA ASN A 17 2.38 12.62 28.75
C ASN A 17 2.01 11.79 29.98
N GLU A 18 2.91 11.73 30.96
CA GLU A 18 2.75 10.96 32.20
C GLU A 18 1.50 11.39 32.99
N ASN A 19 1.13 12.68 32.91
CA ASN A 19 -0.04 13.24 33.59
C ASN A 19 -1.37 12.96 32.86
N ALA A 20 -1.35 12.22 31.74
CA ALA A 20 -2.59 11.89 31.05
C ALA A 20 -3.37 10.83 31.84
N ASP A 21 -4.64 11.13 32.12
CA ASP A 21 -5.62 10.12 32.54
C ASP A 21 -6.10 9.36 31.30
N VAL A 22 -6.04 8.01 31.36
CA VAL A 22 -6.44 7.15 30.25
C VAL A 22 -7.56 6.23 30.70
N GLN A 23 -8.67 6.29 30.00
CA GLN A 23 -9.84 5.42 30.18
C GLN A 23 -10.05 4.56 28.95
N VAL A 24 -10.28 3.27 29.15
CA VAL A 24 -10.62 2.31 28.09
C VAL A 24 -12.05 1.84 28.33
N GLU A 25 -12.89 1.99 27.33
CA GLU A 25 -14.31 1.66 27.40
C GLU A 25 -14.67 0.63 26.32
N TYR A 26 -15.39 -0.40 26.68
CA TYR A 26 -15.97 -1.38 25.76
C TYR A 26 -17.26 -1.95 26.35
N ASP A 27 -18.31 -2.01 25.51
CA ASP A 27 -19.63 -2.58 25.83
C ASP A 27 -20.20 -2.04 27.19
N GLY A 28 -20.05 -0.73 27.41
CA GLY A 28 -20.52 -0.03 28.61
C GLY A 28 -19.69 -0.30 29.88
N LYS A 29 -18.56 -0.97 29.79
CA LYS A 29 -17.63 -1.21 30.90
C LYS A 29 -16.30 -0.51 30.70
N THR A 30 -15.62 -0.21 31.81
CA THR A 30 -14.31 0.44 31.84
C THR A 30 -13.22 -0.59 32.13
N TYR A 31 -12.11 -0.51 31.42
CA TYR A 31 -10.94 -1.38 31.50
C TYR A 31 -9.68 -0.50 31.58
N ASN A 32 -9.45 0.14 32.73
CA ASN A 32 -8.43 1.20 32.87
C ASN A 32 -7.00 0.75 32.65
N ASP A 33 -6.71 -0.54 32.86
CA ASP A 33 -5.42 -1.15 32.56
C ASP A 33 -5.27 -1.63 31.11
N GLY A 34 -6.37 -1.54 30.33
CA GLY A 34 -6.41 -2.03 28.96
C GLY A 34 -6.29 -3.55 28.82
N LYS A 35 -6.50 -4.32 29.91
CA LYS A 35 -6.28 -5.76 29.96
C LYS A 35 -7.59 -6.55 29.96
N ASN A 36 -7.49 -7.80 29.45
CA ASN A 36 -8.57 -8.78 29.47
C ASN A 36 -9.92 -8.23 28.92
N ILE A 37 -9.88 -7.39 27.90
CA ILE A 37 -11.08 -6.83 27.29
C ILE A 37 -11.75 -7.95 26.49
N PRO A 38 -12.97 -8.41 26.86
CA PRO A 38 -13.62 -9.49 26.15
C PRO A 38 -14.03 -9.03 24.75
N VAL A 39 -13.91 -9.92 23.75
CA VAL A 39 -14.27 -9.62 22.38
C VAL A 39 -15.23 -10.69 21.82
N LYS A 40 -16.31 -10.26 21.20
CA LYS A 40 -17.29 -11.11 20.52
C LYS A 40 -16.78 -11.45 19.11
N VAL A 41 -17.23 -12.55 18.53
CA VAL A 41 -16.99 -12.84 17.11
C VAL A 41 -17.58 -11.72 16.26
N GLY A 42 -16.83 -11.26 15.27
CA GLY A 42 -17.14 -10.09 14.47
C GLY A 42 -16.46 -8.81 15.00
N LYS A 43 -17.02 -7.66 14.68
CA LYS A 43 -16.43 -6.35 14.98
C LYS A 43 -16.69 -5.90 16.41
N ASN A 44 -15.63 -5.45 17.04
CA ASN A 44 -15.62 -4.87 18.39
C ASN A 44 -14.98 -3.49 18.31
N TYR A 45 -15.62 -2.49 18.92
CA TYR A 45 -15.13 -1.12 18.93
C TYR A 45 -14.79 -0.72 20.36
N ILE A 46 -13.50 -0.65 20.65
CA ILE A 46 -12.96 -0.25 21.95
C ILE A 46 -12.62 1.23 21.87
N THR A 47 -13.08 2.02 22.85
CA THR A 47 -12.79 3.46 22.91
C THR A 47 -11.70 3.70 23.95
N VAL A 48 -10.66 4.43 23.57
CA VAL A 48 -9.60 4.89 24.47
C VAL A 48 -9.68 6.41 24.55
N LYS A 49 -9.90 6.95 25.73
CA LYS A 49 -9.91 8.40 26.01
C LYS A 49 -8.65 8.76 26.77
N SER A 50 -7.93 9.74 26.30
CA SER A 50 -6.75 10.30 26.98
C SER A 50 -7.03 11.77 27.32
N THR A 51 -7.06 12.11 28.60
CA THR A 51 -7.41 13.43 29.11
C THR A 51 -6.23 14.02 29.84
N VAL A 52 -5.91 15.28 29.57
CA VAL A 52 -4.87 16.07 30.24
C VAL A 52 -5.49 17.35 30.79
N GLN A 53 -5.16 17.69 32.02
CA GLN A 53 -5.47 18.99 32.62
C GLN A 53 -4.35 19.98 32.37
N GLY A 54 -4.69 21.17 31.85
CA GLY A 54 -3.76 22.28 31.71
C GLY A 54 -3.63 23.08 33.02
N GLU A 55 -2.59 23.92 33.11
CA GLU A 55 -2.28 24.76 34.29
C GLU A 55 -3.42 25.72 34.66
N ASN A 56 -4.28 26.10 33.72
CA ASN A 56 -5.42 26.99 33.90
C ASN A 56 -6.74 26.24 34.21
N GLY A 57 -6.68 24.95 34.54
CA GLY A 57 -7.86 24.10 34.83
C GLY A 57 -8.64 23.64 33.58
N GLN A 58 -8.21 24.00 32.38
CA GLN A 58 -8.82 23.49 31.14
C GLN A 58 -8.42 22.03 30.92
N THR A 59 -9.34 21.25 30.41
CA THR A 59 -9.10 19.86 30.05
C THR A 59 -9.09 19.67 28.54
N ALA A 60 -8.13 18.91 28.03
CA ALA A 60 -8.10 18.44 26.65
C ALA A 60 -8.25 16.92 26.62
N THR A 61 -9.19 16.40 25.84
CA THR A 61 -9.44 14.96 25.69
C THR A 61 -9.25 14.54 24.24
N LEU A 62 -8.41 13.53 24.04
CA LEU A 62 -8.28 12.81 22.77
C LEU A 62 -9.01 11.49 22.87
N THR A 63 -9.80 11.17 21.86
CA THR A 63 -10.53 9.90 21.79
C THR A 63 -10.04 9.08 20.61
N TYR A 64 -9.64 7.86 20.90
CA TYR A 64 -9.22 6.86 19.90
C TYR A 64 -10.24 5.75 19.86
N ARG A 65 -10.50 5.21 18.67
CA ARG A 65 -11.29 3.99 18.48
C ARG A 65 -10.36 2.88 17.99
N VAL A 66 -10.29 1.81 18.75
CA VAL A 66 -9.58 0.58 18.38
C VAL A 66 -10.61 -0.41 17.86
N ASN A 67 -10.51 -0.75 16.59
CA ASN A 67 -11.36 -1.75 15.96
C ASN A 67 -10.70 -3.12 16.10
N VAL A 68 -11.37 -4.06 16.74
CA VAL A 68 -10.91 -5.43 16.88
C VAL A 68 -11.89 -6.35 16.18
N HIS A 69 -11.46 -7.00 15.12
CA HIS A 69 -12.27 -8.02 14.44
C HIS A 69 -11.83 -9.41 14.92
N ARG A 70 -12.67 -10.05 15.73
CA ARG A 70 -12.49 -11.46 16.11
C ARG A 70 -13.11 -12.34 15.02
N ARG A 71 -12.29 -13.14 14.36
CA ARG A 71 -12.74 -14.00 13.27
C ARG A 71 -13.68 -15.09 13.77
N ALA A 72 -14.59 -15.55 12.90
CA ALA A 72 -15.33 -16.77 13.08
C ALA A 72 -14.41 -18.00 13.03
N ALA A 73 -14.91 -19.20 13.32
CA ALA A 73 -14.13 -20.42 13.20
C ALA A 73 -13.64 -20.63 11.75
N ASP A 74 -12.42 -21.13 11.57
CA ASP A 74 -11.79 -21.25 10.24
C ASP A 74 -12.64 -22.05 9.24
N LYS A 75 -13.39 -23.04 9.71
CA LYS A 75 -14.32 -23.83 8.89
C LYS A 75 -15.45 -23.04 8.24
N THR A 76 -15.69 -21.79 8.64
CA THR A 76 -16.71 -20.92 8.04
C THR A 76 -16.23 -20.15 6.83
N TYR A 77 -14.92 -20.13 6.59
CA TYR A 77 -14.30 -19.43 5.48
C TYR A 77 -13.94 -20.39 4.35
N TYR A 78 -13.90 -19.88 3.13
CA TYR A 78 -13.58 -20.60 1.89
C TYR A 78 -14.55 -21.74 1.54
N ASN A 79 -15.73 -21.77 2.19
CA ASN A 79 -16.82 -22.71 1.92
C ASN A 79 -18.09 -21.99 1.45
N GLU A 80 -18.04 -20.70 1.21
CA GLU A 80 -19.18 -19.91 0.77
C GLU A 80 -19.58 -20.28 -0.66
N ALA A 81 -20.87 -20.26 -0.97
CA ALA A 81 -21.45 -20.73 -2.25
C ALA A 81 -20.83 -20.03 -3.49
N TYR A 82 -20.38 -18.81 -3.34
CA TYR A 82 -19.80 -18.00 -4.43
C TYR A 82 -18.29 -17.76 -4.25
N ARG A 83 -17.63 -18.52 -3.39
CA ARG A 83 -16.16 -18.42 -3.22
C ARG A 83 -15.45 -18.86 -4.50
N ASN A 84 -14.45 -18.09 -4.92
CA ASN A 84 -13.59 -18.48 -6.02
C ASN A 84 -12.93 -19.85 -5.75
N GLN A 85 -12.92 -20.71 -6.75
CA GLN A 85 -12.31 -22.05 -6.67
C GLN A 85 -10.82 -22.02 -6.94
N TYR A 86 -10.35 -20.99 -7.61
CA TYR A 86 -8.95 -20.71 -7.93
C TYR A 86 -8.76 -19.19 -7.93
N HIS A 87 -7.54 -18.72 -8.01
CA HIS A 87 -7.12 -17.36 -7.70
C HIS A 87 -7.22 -17.05 -6.20
N TYR A 88 -6.37 -16.16 -5.77
CA TYR A 88 -6.43 -15.65 -4.40
C TYR A 88 -7.72 -14.84 -4.21
N SER A 89 -8.36 -15.02 -3.06
CA SER A 89 -9.44 -14.17 -2.62
C SER A 89 -9.30 -13.88 -1.13
N VAL A 90 -9.70 -12.69 -0.71
CA VAL A 90 -9.64 -12.31 0.71
C VAL A 90 -10.50 -13.25 1.56
N LYS A 91 -10.04 -13.53 2.78
CA LYS A 91 -10.75 -14.42 3.69
C LYS A 91 -12.12 -13.88 4.05
N ASP A 92 -12.20 -12.60 4.34
CA ASP A 92 -13.42 -11.82 4.59
C ASP A 92 -13.15 -10.33 4.32
N GLY A 93 -14.20 -9.52 4.23
CA GLY A 93 -14.09 -8.08 3.99
C GLY A 93 -13.95 -7.72 2.51
N TRP A 94 -13.46 -6.53 2.26
CA TRP A 94 -13.25 -5.97 0.93
C TRP A 94 -11.80 -6.13 0.49
N GLY A 95 -11.56 -6.58 -0.73
CA GLY A 95 -10.26 -6.60 -1.38
C GLY A 95 -10.36 -6.07 -2.79
N ASN A 96 -9.37 -5.25 -3.23
CA ASN A 96 -9.28 -4.76 -4.61
C ASN A 96 -7.82 -4.71 -5.06
N ASP A 97 -7.29 -3.60 -5.56
CA ASP A 97 -5.99 -3.47 -6.21
C ASP A 97 -4.84 -4.23 -5.51
N LEU A 98 -4.00 -4.84 -6.31
CA LEU A 98 -2.70 -5.31 -5.85
C LEU A 98 -1.77 -4.11 -5.65
N ASN A 99 -1.03 -4.07 -4.55
CA ASN A 99 -0.19 -2.93 -4.18
C ASN A 99 1.31 -3.23 -4.26
N GLY A 100 1.72 -4.38 -3.83
CA GLY A 100 3.13 -4.76 -3.83
C GLY A 100 3.27 -6.22 -4.21
N LEU A 101 3.80 -6.47 -5.39
CA LEU A 101 4.19 -7.80 -5.84
C LEU A 101 5.70 -7.86 -5.85
N VAL A 102 6.28 -8.66 -4.96
CA VAL A 102 7.74 -8.78 -4.87
C VAL A 102 8.15 -10.19 -4.47
N LYS A 103 9.21 -10.70 -5.10
CA LYS A 103 9.90 -11.90 -4.63
C LYS A 103 11.11 -11.46 -3.81
N TYR A 104 11.13 -11.83 -2.54
CA TYR A 104 12.23 -11.49 -1.65
C TYR A 104 12.65 -12.71 -0.81
N LYS A 105 13.94 -13.02 -0.78
CA LYS A 105 14.52 -14.18 -0.05
C LYS A 105 13.75 -15.49 -0.29
N GLY A 106 13.35 -15.74 -1.54
CA GLY A 106 12.66 -16.97 -1.95
C GLY A 106 11.19 -17.07 -1.56
N THR A 107 10.60 -15.97 -1.10
CA THR A 107 9.15 -15.84 -0.80
C THR A 107 8.53 -14.84 -1.77
N TYR A 108 7.37 -15.18 -2.33
CA TYR A 108 6.54 -14.25 -3.05
C TYR A 108 5.64 -13.53 -2.06
N HIS A 109 5.59 -12.22 -2.15
CA HIS A 109 4.75 -11.36 -1.33
C HIS A 109 3.73 -10.68 -2.23
N MET A 110 2.49 -10.65 -1.78
CA MET A 110 1.40 -9.95 -2.40
C MET A 110 0.74 -9.05 -1.35
N PHE A 111 0.80 -7.75 -1.59
CA PHE A 111 0.07 -6.78 -0.78
C PHE A 111 -1.11 -6.28 -1.62
N TYR A 112 -2.21 -5.94 -0.95
CA TYR A 112 -3.43 -5.55 -1.65
C TYR A 112 -4.27 -4.58 -0.82
N GLN A 113 -5.10 -3.82 -1.50
CA GLN A 113 -6.08 -2.95 -0.87
C GLN A 113 -7.07 -3.80 -0.08
N PHE A 114 -7.28 -3.43 1.17
CA PHE A 114 -8.13 -4.18 2.07
C PHE A 114 -8.91 -3.28 3.02
N TYR A 115 -10.14 -3.67 3.30
CA TYR A 115 -10.94 -3.14 4.39
C TYR A 115 -11.77 -4.25 5.04
N ASP A 116 -11.95 -4.19 6.35
CA ASP A 116 -12.60 -5.23 7.14
C ASP A 116 -14.13 -5.17 7.12
N ASP A 117 -14.71 -4.55 6.09
CA ASP A 117 -16.16 -4.46 5.90
C ASP A 117 -16.55 -4.81 4.47
N THR A 118 -17.86 -4.90 4.21
CA THR A 118 -18.43 -5.04 2.87
C THR A 118 -18.48 -3.73 2.08
N LYS A 119 -17.99 -2.64 2.67
CA LYS A 119 -17.88 -1.32 2.07
C LYS A 119 -16.43 -0.99 1.79
N TRP A 120 -16.19 -0.16 0.78
CA TRP A 120 -14.87 0.36 0.48
C TRP A 120 -14.41 1.39 1.54
N GLY A 121 -13.23 1.21 2.07
CA GLY A 121 -12.47 2.15 2.86
C GLY A 121 -12.95 2.49 4.29
N PRO A 122 -12.06 3.11 5.08
CA PRO A 122 -10.69 3.55 4.74
C PRO A 122 -9.73 2.38 4.52
N MET A 123 -9.00 2.44 3.39
CA MET A 123 -8.19 1.32 2.91
C MET A 123 -6.93 1.10 3.73
N HIS A 124 -6.61 -0.17 3.90
CA HIS A 124 -5.40 -0.72 4.50
C HIS A 124 -4.62 -1.48 3.44
N TRP A 125 -3.37 -1.83 3.71
CA TRP A 125 -2.69 -2.86 2.95
C TRP A 125 -2.70 -4.17 3.73
N ALA A 126 -3.41 -5.17 3.21
CA ALA A 126 -3.27 -6.54 3.67
C ALA A 126 -2.09 -7.21 2.97
N HIS A 127 -1.71 -8.39 3.46
CA HIS A 127 -0.53 -9.10 3.00
C HIS A 127 -0.80 -10.59 2.93
N ALA A 128 -0.33 -11.23 1.88
CA ALA A 128 -0.27 -12.67 1.74
C ALA A 128 1.09 -13.10 1.19
N THR A 129 1.54 -14.30 1.54
CA THR A 129 2.81 -14.87 1.09
C THR A 129 2.62 -16.22 0.42
N SER A 130 3.50 -16.55 -0.53
CA SER A 130 3.50 -17.83 -1.22
C SER A 130 4.92 -18.30 -1.55
N LYS A 131 5.10 -19.61 -1.69
CA LYS A 131 6.33 -20.20 -2.21
C LYS A 131 6.24 -20.61 -3.68
N ASP A 132 5.03 -20.69 -4.22
CA ASP A 132 4.75 -21.27 -5.54
C ASP A 132 3.76 -20.44 -6.39
N LEU A 133 3.26 -19.30 -5.89
CA LEU A 133 2.23 -18.45 -6.51
C LEU A 133 0.83 -19.09 -6.61
N ILE A 134 0.66 -20.29 -6.08
CA ILE A 134 -0.60 -21.05 -6.09
C ILE A 134 -1.19 -21.09 -4.68
N HIS A 135 -0.36 -21.50 -3.71
CA HIS A 135 -0.78 -21.60 -2.31
C HIS A 135 -0.35 -20.33 -1.56
N TRP A 136 -1.33 -19.61 -1.07
CA TRP A 136 -1.13 -18.35 -0.37
C TRP A 136 -1.50 -18.44 1.08
N GLU A 137 -0.64 -17.89 1.94
CA GLU A 137 -0.86 -17.74 3.36
C GLU A 137 -1.13 -16.29 3.70
N GLU A 138 -2.28 -16.01 4.31
CA GLU A 138 -2.61 -14.68 4.80
C GLU A 138 -1.69 -14.30 5.97
N GLN A 139 -1.16 -13.10 5.90
CA GLN A 139 -0.31 -12.50 6.91
C GLN A 139 -1.09 -11.39 7.67
N PRO A 140 -0.56 -10.90 8.81
CA PRO A 140 -1.12 -9.71 9.45
C PRO A 140 -1.20 -8.51 8.50
N ILE A 141 -2.15 -7.60 8.77
CA ILE A 141 -2.27 -6.33 8.04
C ILE A 141 -0.94 -5.59 8.10
N ALA A 142 -0.40 -5.24 6.94
CA ALA A 142 0.90 -4.59 6.82
C ALA A 142 0.84 -3.10 7.15
N LEU A 143 -0.15 -2.39 6.61
CA LEU A 143 -0.25 -0.94 6.74
C LEU A 143 -1.68 -0.51 7.06
N TYR A 144 -1.81 0.30 8.10
CA TYR A 144 -3.06 0.89 8.56
C TYR A 144 -3.16 2.36 8.13
N PRO A 145 -4.37 2.91 7.93
CA PRO A 145 -4.59 4.35 7.83
C PRO A 145 -3.98 5.09 9.02
N ASP A 146 -3.56 6.33 8.79
CA ASP A 146 -3.05 7.21 9.83
C ASP A 146 -3.47 8.67 9.59
N ALA A 147 -2.86 9.63 10.28
CA ALA A 147 -3.15 11.05 10.12
C ALA A 147 -2.88 11.59 8.69
N ASN A 148 -2.14 10.86 7.85
CA ASN A 148 -1.92 11.20 6.45
C ASN A 148 -3.03 10.70 5.53
N GLY A 149 -3.98 9.92 6.03
CA GLY A 149 -5.12 9.41 5.30
C GLY A 149 -5.16 7.89 5.14
N ALA A 150 -6.00 7.44 4.23
CA ALA A 150 -6.10 6.03 3.84
C ALA A 150 -4.86 5.58 3.06
N MET A 151 -4.55 4.30 3.13
CA MET A 151 -3.44 3.67 2.39
C MET A 151 -3.93 3.22 1.02
N PHE A 152 -3.89 4.12 0.05
CA PHE A 152 -4.24 3.82 -1.34
C PHE A 152 -3.14 3.01 -2.03
N SER A 153 -3.35 2.68 -3.30
CA SER A 153 -2.46 1.80 -4.04
C SER A 153 -1.03 2.34 -4.16
N GLY A 154 -0.11 1.43 -4.37
CA GLY A 154 1.30 1.70 -4.46
C GLY A 154 2.09 0.44 -4.83
N CYS A 155 3.36 0.40 -4.51
CA CYS A 155 4.21 -0.76 -4.79
C CYS A 155 5.23 -1.03 -3.69
N ILE A 156 5.87 -2.20 -3.77
CA ILE A 156 6.98 -2.59 -2.91
C ILE A 156 8.15 -3.03 -3.80
N VAL A 157 9.35 -2.63 -3.41
CA VAL A 157 10.60 -3.07 -4.03
C VAL A 157 11.56 -3.64 -3.00
N ALA A 158 12.42 -4.56 -3.43
CA ALA A 158 13.54 -5.03 -2.64
C ALA A 158 14.75 -4.08 -2.85
N ASP A 159 15.10 -3.32 -1.83
CA ASP A 159 16.30 -2.48 -1.79
C ASP A 159 17.44 -3.26 -1.15
N GLU A 160 17.90 -4.31 -1.82
CA GLU A 160 18.90 -5.25 -1.29
C GLU A 160 20.24 -4.58 -0.96
N LYS A 161 20.55 -3.46 -1.62
CA LYS A 161 21.80 -2.72 -1.44
C LYS A 161 21.69 -1.56 -0.47
N ASN A 162 20.53 -1.42 0.22
CA ASN A 162 20.26 -0.30 1.10
C ASN A 162 20.52 1.08 0.44
N THR A 163 20.11 1.22 -0.82
CA THR A 163 20.28 2.49 -1.55
C THR A 163 19.50 3.63 -0.90
N SER A 164 18.41 3.29 -0.19
CA SER A 164 17.59 4.25 0.56
C SER A 164 18.21 4.75 1.85
N GLY A 165 19.21 4.04 2.39
CA GLY A 165 19.77 4.31 3.72
C GLY A 165 18.82 4.05 4.89
N LEU A 166 17.63 3.46 4.62
CA LEU A 166 16.60 3.25 5.65
C LEU A 166 16.94 2.14 6.63
N PHE A 167 17.86 1.26 6.27
CA PHE A 167 18.23 0.08 7.06
C PHE A 167 19.44 0.29 7.95
N GLY A 168 20.03 1.50 7.92
CA GLY A 168 21.25 1.87 8.66
C GLY A 168 22.53 1.47 7.92
N ASP A 169 23.62 2.10 8.29
CA ASP A 169 24.93 1.92 7.64
C ASP A 169 25.45 0.49 7.87
N GLY A 170 25.99 -0.11 6.81
CA GLY A 170 26.57 -1.44 6.85
C GLY A 170 25.59 -2.61 6.98
N ASN A 171 24.30 -2.34 7.00
CA ASN A 171 23.26 -3.39 7.03
C ASN A 171 22.86 -3.80 5.61
N GLU A 172 22.45 -5.08 5.50
CA GLU A 172 21.70 -5.53 4.33
C GLU A 172 20.43 -4.69 4.20
N GLY A 173 19.97 -4.52 2.96
CA GLY A 173 18.73 -3.85 2.67
C GLY A 173 17.49 -4.66 3.09
N GLY A 174 16.35 -4.24 2.61
CA GLY A 174 15.06 -4.86 2.93
C GLY A 174 13.98 -4.46 1.94
N LEU A 175 12.73 -4.50 2.38
CA LEU A 175 11.60 -4.09 1.56
C LEU A 175 11.27 -2.62 1.79
N VAL A 176 11.07 -1.88 0.69
CA VAL A 176 10.63 -0.48 0.72
C VAL A 176 9.30 -0.35 -0.01
N ALA A 177 8.33 0.24 0.66
CA ALA A 177 7.01 0.52 0.11
C ALA A 177 6.87 2.00 -0.27
N LEU A 178 6.37 2.26 -1.47
CA LEU A 178 5.94 3.56 -1.96
C LEU A 178 4.41 3.55 -1.97
N ILE A 179 3.78 4.34 -1.09
CA ILE A 179 2.37 4.24 -0.74
C ILE A 179 1.67 5.55 -1.08
N THR A 180 0.57 5.49 -1.79
CA THR A 180 -0.31 6.65 -1.88
C THR A 180 -1.05 6.85 -0.56
N ALA A 181 -0.78 7.95 0.13
CA ALA A 181 -1.56 8.40 1.28
C ALA A 181 -2.64 9.38 0.80
N ASP A 182 -3.91 9.00 0.98
CA ASP A 182 -5.08 9.79 0.57
C ASP A 182 -5.67 10.55 1.77
N GLY A 183 -5.18 11.75 1.96
CA GLY A 183 -5.62 12.68 3.00
C GLY A 183 -6.03 14.03 2.41
N ASN A 184 -5.31 15.09 2.75
CA ASN A 184 -5.51 16.39 2.09
C ASN A 184 -4.74 16.46 0.76
N GLY A 185 -5.24 15.79 -0.28
CA GLY A 185 -4.59 15.52 -1.55
C GLY A 185 -3.63 14.32 -1.45
N GLN A 186 -3.34 13.70 -2.58
CA GLN A 186 -2.60 12.45 -2.64
C GLN A 186 -1.09 12.68 -2.64
N ARG A 187 -0.36 11.90 -1.85
CA ARG A 187 1.11 11.97 -1.72
C ARG A 187 1.69 10.57 -1.67
N ILE A 188 2.87 10.42 -2.24
CA ILE A 188 3.60 9.17 -2.15
C ILE A 188 4.49 9.20 -0.90
N LYS A 189 4.16 8.34 0.05
CA LYS A 189 4.86 8.16 1.32
C LYS A 189 5.76 6.93 1.25
N VAL A 190 6.74 6.87 2.16
CA VAL A 190 7.70 5.78 2.23
C VAL A 190 7.54 5.03 3.55
N ALA A 191 7.46 3.70 3.46
CA ALA A 191 7.60 2.80 4.59
C ALA A 191 8.63 1.70 4.26
N TYR A 192 9.18 1.05 5.27
CA TYR A 192 10.14 -0.03 5.07
C TYR A 192 9.98 -1.15 6.09
N SER A 193 10.45 -2.33 5.73
CA SER A 193 10.44 -3.53 6.56
C SER A 193 11.83 -4.14 6.62
N THR A 194 12.28 -4.47 7.83
CA THR A 194 13.56 -5.15 8.11
C THR A 194 13.41 -6.64 8.39
N ASP A 195 12.17 -7.16 8.37
CA ASP A 195 11.80 -8.50 8.78
C ASP A 195 10.98 -9.25 7.71
N GLU A 196 11.32 -9.03 6.44
CA GLU A 196 10.70 -9.71 5.29
C GLU A 196 9.20 -9.39 5.15
N GLY A 197 8.81 -8.14 5.44
CA GLY A 197 7.43 -7.67 5.27
C GLY A 197 6.47 -8.05 6.39
N LYS A 198 6.95 -8.61 7.50
CA LYS A 198 6.11 -8.95 8.66
C LYS A 198 5.65 -7.72 9.42
N THR A 199 6.56 -6.76 9.61
CA THR A 199 6.26 -5.46 10.21
C THR A 199 6.80 -4.31 9.36
N TRP A 200 6.16 -3.15 9.47
CA TRP A 200 6.46 -1.98 8.65
C TRP A 200 6.65 -0.73 9.49
N LYS A 201 7.69 0.02 9.17
CA LYS A 201 7.94 1.34 9.75
C LYS A 201 7.62 2.41 8.73
N LYS A 202 6.58 3.20 9.00
CA LYS A 202 6.26 4.38 8.19
C LYS A 202 7.24 5.50 8.52
N THR A 203 7.77 6.14 7.49
CA THR A 203 8.68 7.28 7.64
C THR A 203 7.90 8.61 7.52
N ASN A 204 8.56 9.72 7.90
CA ASN A 204 8.07 11.06 7.61
C ASN A 204 8.42 11.53 6.18
N LYS A 205 9.11 10.71 5.40
CA LYS A 205 9.51 11.04 4.02
C LYS A 205 8.28 11.09 3.10
N ILE A 206 8.26 12.09 2.25
CA ILE A 206 7.34 12.23 1.13
C ILE A 206 8.18 12.06 -0.12
N ALA A 207 8.02 10.94 -0.82
CA ALA A 207 8.73 10.64 -2.05
C ALA A 207 8.29 11.58 -3.18
N ALA A 208 6.98 11.81 -3.31
CA ALA A 208 6.44 12.75 -4.26
C ALA A 208 5.14 13.37 -3.74
N ASP A 209 4.86 14.61 -4.10
CA ASP A 209 3.71 15.40 -3.62
C ASP A 209 3.01 16.07 -4.81
N TRP A 210 1.69 15.91 -4.90
CA TRP A 210 0.87 16.51 -5.94
C TRP A 210 1.06 18.03 -6.05
N SER A 211 1.25 18.72 -4.92
CA SER A 211 1.40 20.18 -4.90
C SER A 211 2.75 20.69 -5.44
N LYS A 212 3.72 19.78 -5.59
CA LYS A 212 5.04 20.04 -6.19
C LYS A 212 5.18 19.43 -7.58
N ASP A 213 4.15 18.71 -8.04
CA ASP A 213 4.11 18.11 -9.35
C ASP A 213 3.94 19.19 -10.43
N PRO A 214 4.66 19.11 -11.57
CA PRO A 214 4.53 20.10 -12.65
C PRO A 214 3.10 20.28 -13.19
N LEU A 215 2.27 19.25 -13.09
CA LEU A 215 0.87 19.30 -13.53
C LEU A 215 -0.09 19.79 -12.44
N ASN A 216 0.38 19.91 -11.19
CA ASN A 216 -0.39 20.37 -10.03
C ASN A 216 -1.80 19.75 -9.95
N ASN A 217 -1.88 18.45 -10.16
CA ASN A 217 -3.12 17.70 -10.14
C ASN A 217 -3.22 16.88 -8.85
N ARG A 218 -4.33 17.02 -8.11
CA ARG A 218 -4.58 16.34 -6.82
C ARG A 218 -4.75 14.84 -6.96
N ASP A 219 -5.14 14.35 -8.13
CA ASP A 219 -5.14 12.94 -8.50
C ASP A 219 -3.70 12.52 -8.82
N PHE A 220 -3.03 11.96 -7.82
CA PHE A 220 -1.60 11.69 -7.81
C PHE A 220 -1.32 10.42 -7.01
N ARG A 221 -1.52 9.26 -7.64
CA ARG A 221 -1.55 7.96 -6.97
C ARG A 221 -1.00 6.81 -7.79
N ASP A 222 -1.01 5.64 -7.18
CA ASP A 222 -0.69 4.34 -7.76
C ASP A 222 0.75 4.27 -8.30
N PRO A 223 1.77 4.57 -7.46
CA PRO A 223 3.14 4.50 -7.93
C PRO A 223 3.54 3.07 -8.24
N LYS A 224 4.14 2.85 -9.41
CA LYS A 224 4.89 1.64 -9.74
C LYS A 224 6.36 1.98 -9.84
N VAL A 225 7.20 1.28 -9.09
CA VAL A 225 8.65 1.50 -9.04
C VAL A 225 9.38 0.32 -9.66
N PHE A 226 10.40 0.62 -10.44
CA PHE A 226 11.32 -0.36 -11.04
C PHE A 226 12.75 0.19 -11.06
N ARG A 227 13.72 -0.69 -11.25
CA ARG A 227 15.13 -0.31 -11.38
C ARG A 227 15.60 -0.52 -12.81
N TRP A 228 16.26 0.50 -13.36
CA TRP A 228 16.87 0.44 -14.69
C TRP A 228 18.16 1.26 -14.71
N GLU A 229 19.21 0.75 -15.35
CA GLU A 229 20.52 1.42 -15.47
C GLU A 229 21.05 2.04 -14.16
N ASN A 230 21.00 1.32 -13.07
CA ASN A 230 21.43 1.78 -11.74
C ASN A 230 20.61 2.91 -11.10
N LYS A 231 19.47 3.30 -11.69
CA LYS A 231 18.51 4.26 -11.12
C LYS A 231 17.19 3.58 -10.79
N TRP A 232 16.48 4.15 -9.85
CA TRP A 232 15.09 3.86 -9.59
C TRP A 232 14.20 4.77 -10.42
N PHE A 233 13.16 4.23 -10.98
CA PHE A 233 12.13 4.95 -11.69
C PHE A 233 10.78 4.67 -11.09
N MET A 234 9.90 5.64 -11.15
CA MET A 234 8.54 5.55 -10.65
C MET A 234 7.58 6.14 -11.67
N VAL A 235 6.60 5.36 -12.11
CA VAL A 235 5.44 5.90 -12.82
C VAL A 235 4.32 6.15 -11.84
N ILE A 236 3.64 7.29 -11.97
CA ILE A 236 2.51 7.71 -11.13
C ILE A 236 1.39 8.18 -12.05
N ALA A 237 0.17 7.90 -11.66
CA ALA A 237 -1.03 8.39 -12.37
C ALA A 237 -2.12 8.84 -11.38
N GLY A 238 -3.29 8.24 -11.47
CA GLY A 238 -4.52 8.66 -10.82
C GLY A 238 -5.26 9.74 -11.60
N GLY A 239 -4.60 10.33 -12.53
CA GLY A 239 -4.97 11.32 -13.51
C GLY A 239 -3.93 11.28 -14.63
N PRO A 240 -3.26 12.37 -14.98
CA PRO A 240 -2.17 12.37 -15.95
C PRO A 240 -1.01 11.49 -15.50
N LEU A 241 -0.35 10.82 -16.44
CA LEU A 241 0.83 10.00 -16.15
C LEU A 241 2.07 10.87 -15.95
N ARG A 242 2.94 10.47 -15.01
CA ARG A 242 4.26 11.08 -14.75
C ARG A 242 5.31 9.99 -14.58
N ILE A 243 6.54 10.33 -14.93
CA ILE A 243 7.72 9.50 -14.69
C ILE A 243 8.69 10.28 -13.81
N TYR A 244 9.10 9.67 -12.72
CA TYR A 244 10.10 10.19 -11.78
C TYR A 244 11.33 9.29 -11.76
N SER A 245 12.47 9.83 -11.38
CA SER A 245 13.70 9.08 -11.12
C SER A 245 14.25 9.37 -9.74
N SER A 246 15.00 8.42 -9.18
CA SER A 246 15.67 8.51 -7.88
C SER A 246 16.94 7.67 -7.85
N ASP A 247 17.91 8.10 -7.08
CA ASP A 247 19.11 7.30 -6.78
C ASP A 247 18.95 6.51 -5.45
N ASN A 248 17.94 6.90 -4.60
CA ASN A 248 17.84 6.43 -3.21
C ASN A 248 16.42 6.09 -2.74
N LEU A 249 15.42 5.97 -3.62
CA LEU A 249 14.02 5.67 -3.28
C LEU A 249 13.30 6.69 -2.39
N THR A 250 13.99 7.69 -1.85
CA THR A 250 13.41 8.70 -0.95
C THR A 250 13.30 10.09 -1.58
N ASP A 251 14.25 10.43 -2.44
CA ASP A 251 14.31 11.72 -3.11
C ASP A 251 14.08 11.54 -4.61
N TRP A 252 13.01 12.12 -5.12
CA TRP A 252 12.53 11.88 -6.47
C TRP A 252 12.48 13.15 -7.30
N LYS A 253 12.87 13.02 -8.56
CA LYS A 253 12.87 14.09 -9.55
C LYS A 253 11.92 13.73 -10.69
N CYS A 254 11.01 14.64 -11.05
CA CYS A 254 10.16 14.47 -12.22
C CYS A 254 10.99 14.54 -13.50
N GLU A 255 10.94 13.49 -14.30
CA GLU A 255 11.60 13.37 -15.60
C GLU A 255 10.69 13.81 -16.73
N SER A 256 9.45 13.28 -16.75
CA SER A 256 8.49 13.58 -17.81
C SER A 256 7.05 13.50 -17.34
N THR A 257 6.18 14.23 -18.04
CA THR A 257 4.74 14.28 -17.81
C THR A 257 3.99 14.03 -19.12
N TYR A 258 2.82 13.39 -19.01
CA TYR A 258 1.95 13.06 -20.14
C TYR A 258 0.54 13.58 -19.82
N ALA A 259 0.31 14.87 -20.07
CA ALA A 259 -0.91 15.56 -19.67
C ALA A 259 -2.20 14.95 -20.23
N ASP A 260 -2.12 14.39 -21.44
CA ASP A 260 -3.27 13.79 -22.13
C ASP A 260 -3.43 12.28 -21.90
N LEU A 261 -2.48 11.65 -21.19
CA LEU A 261 -2.52 10.23 -20.89
C LEU A 261 -3.03 10.01 -19.46
N HIS A 262 -4.34 9.92 -19.31
CA HIS A 262 -4.99 9.68 -18.02
C HIS A 262 -5.18 8.20 -17.77
N THR A 263 -4.84 7.75 -16.58
CA THR A 263 -5.06 6.37 -16.12
C THR A 263 -5.02 6.28 -14.60
N GLU A 264 -5.43 5.14 -14.08
CA GLU A 264 -5.11 4.63 -12.74
C GLU A 264 -4.17 3.42 -12.89
N CYS A 265 -3.56 2.99 -11.81
CA CYS A 265 -2.75 1.78 -11.74
C CYS A 265 -1.81 1.62 -12.95
N PRO A 266 -0.91 2.60 -13.21
CA PRO A 266 0.03 2.49 -14.32
C PRO A 266 1.08 1.44 -14.00
N ASP A 267 1.53 0.72 -15.02
CA ASP A 267 2.72 -0.14 -14.91
C ASP A 267 3.64 0.09 -16.10
N LEU A 268 4.94 0.05 -15.88
CA LEU A 268 5.95 0.22 -16.93
C LEU A 268 7.05 -0.81 -16.72
N TYR A 269 7.17 -1.75 -17.64
CA TYR A 269 8.08 -2.87 -17.52
C TYR A 269 8.69 -3.27 -18.85
N PRO A 270 9.93 -3.81 -18.86
CA PRO A 270 10.58 -4.31 -20.06
C PRO A 270 10.10 -5.71 -20.43
N ILE A 271 10.09 -6.00 -21.71
CA ILE A 271 9.90 -7.34 -22.27
C ILE A 271 11.04 -7.61 -23.24
N GLU A 272 11.69 -8.75 -23.08
CA GLU A 272 12.66 -9.25 -24.05
C GLU A 272 11.94 -9.76 -25.31
N THR A 273 12.36 -9.29 -26.46
CA THR A 273 11.88 -9.73 -27.76
C THR A 273 13.04 -10.22 -28.62
N LYS A 274 12.74 -10.88 -29.74
CA LYS A 274 13.78 -11.28 -30.69
C LYS A 274 14.61 -10.13 -31.28
N ASP A 275 14.04 -8.91 -31.25
CA ASP A 275 14.64 -7.70 -31.82
C ASP A 275 15.23 -6.77 -30.73
N GLY A 276 15.32 -7.24 -29.48
CA GLY A 276 15.80 -6.49 -28.32
C GLY A 276 14.73 -6.22 -27.26
N VAL A 277 15.04 -5.35 -26.30
CA VAL A 277 14.12 -5.00 -25.22
C VAL A 277 13.10 -3.98 -25.71
N LYS A 278 11.83 -4.29 -25.51
CA LYS A 278 10.72 -3.33 -25.62
C LYS A 278 10.11 -3.05 -24.26
N TRP A 279 9.46 -1.91 -24.13
CA TRP A 279 8.80 -1.52 -22.93
C TRP A 279 7.29 -1.49 -23.12
N VAL A 280 6.58 -1.97 -22.12
CA VAL A 280 5.12 -1.95 -22.08
C VAL A 280 4.69 -0.96 -21.00
N LEU A 281 3.91 0.04 -21.42
CA LEU A 281 3.18 0.93 -20.53
C LEU A 281 1.75 0.43 -20.43
N SER A 282 1.42 -0.20 -19.30
CA SER A 282 0.07 -0.66 -18.99
C SER A 282 -0.75 0.44 -18.33
N ARG A 283 -2.03 0.45 -18.64
CA ARG A 283 -3.02 1.42 -18.16
C ARG A 283 -4.17 0.68 -17.48
N GLY A 284 -4.20 0.73 -16.14
CA GLY A 284 -5.20 0.05 -15.33
C GLY A 284 -5.25 -1.48 -15.51
N GLY A 285 -4.20 -2.09 -16.08
CA GLY A 285 -4.19 -3.51 -16.43
C GLY A 285 -5.19 -3.91 -17.52
N ARG A 286 -5.75 -2.95 -18.26
CA ARG A 286 -6.72 -3.20 -19.36
C ARG A 286 -6.16 -2.96 -20.72
N SER A 287 -5.43 -1.88 -20.88
CA SER A 287 -4.84 -1.50 -22.15
C SER A 287 -3.34 -1.25 -22.00
N TYR A 288 -2.64 -1.23 -23.10
CA TYR A 288 -1.20 -1.03 -23.11
C TYR A 288 -0.72 -0.32 -24.37
N LYS A 289 0.44 0.32 -24.23
CA LYS A 289 1.28 0.78 -25.32
C LYS A 289 2.60 0.03 -25.29
N VAL A 290 3.16 -0.25 -26.49
CA VAL A 290 4.53 -0.75 -26.62
C VAL A 290 5.41 0.38 -27.14
N GLY A 291 6.66 0.42 -26.69
CA GLY A 291 7.61 1.45 -27.10
C GLY A 291 8.98 1.27 -26.47
N ASP A 292 9.68 2.37 -26.29
CA ASP A 292 11.01 2.42 -25.69
C ASP A 292 10.99 3.30 -24.45
N PHE A 293 11.71 2.90 -23.41
CA PHE A 293 12.02 3.74 -22.26
C PHE A 293 13.46 4.24 -22.41
N LYS A 294 13.63 5.52 -22.71
CA LYS A 294 14.92 6.10 -23.08
C LYS A 294 15.05 7.57 -22.71
N GLN A 295 16.26 8.07 -22.75
CA GLN A 295 16.51 9.49 -22.63
C GLN A 295 16.20 10.23 -23.94
N VAL A 296 15.44 11.30 -23.85
CA VAL A 296 15.16 12.24 -24.92
C VAL A 296 15.35 13.65 -24.34
N ASP A 297 16.24 14.44 -24.91
CA ASP A 297 16.61 15.78 -24.43
C ASP A 297 17.08 15.79 -22.95
N GLY A 298 17.84 14.77 -22.57
CA GLY A 298 18.37 14.60 -21.20
C GLY A 298 17.33 14.22 -20.14
N LYS A 299 16.12 13.82 -20.51
CA LYS A 299 15.04 13.38 -19.63
C LYS A 299 14.57 11.97 -19.98
N TRP A 300 14.30 11.16 -19.00
CA TRP A 300 13.74 9.84 -19.21
C TRP A 300 12.27 9.91 -19.64
N LYS A 301 11.93 9.21 -20.70
CA LYS A 301 10.59 9.18 -21.29
C LYS A 301 10.24 7.77 -21.78
N PHE A 302 8.96 7.46 -21.72
CA PHE A 302 8.38 6.39 -22.52
C PHE A 302 7.97 6.98 -23.88
N VAL A 303 8.47 6.40 -24.96
CA VAL A 303 8.17 6.80 -26.33
C VAL A 303 7.47 5.63 -27.01
N ALA A 304 6.17 5.78 -27.26
CA ALA A 304 5.38 4.75 -27.91
C ALA A 304 5.87 4.50 -29.34
N ASP A 305 5.85 3.26 -29.78
CA ASP A 305 6.04 2.89 -31.18
C ASP A 305 4.91 3.49 -32.03
N GLU A 306 5.13 3.70 -33.31
CA GLU A 306 4.18 4.36 -34.22
C GLU A 306 2.78 3.74 -34.17
N ALA A 307 2.70 2.40 -34.14
CA ALA A 307 1.43 1.66 -34.06
C ALA A 307 0.61 1.98 -32.78
N TYR A 308 1.27 2.44 -31.71
CA TYR A 308 0.66 2.74 -30.42
C TYR A 308 0.59 4.23 -30.09
N THR A 309 0.93 5.10 -31.03
CA THR A 309 0.87 6.56 -30.81
C THR A 309 -0.55 7.02 -30.52
N ASN A 310 -1.50 6.61 -31.36
CA ASN A 310 -2.89 7.02 -31.29
C ASN A 310 -3.88 5.89 -30.91
N SER A 311 -3.36 4.72 -30.52
CA SER A 311 -4.15 3.55 -30.15
C SER A 311 -3.52 2.82 -29.00
N ASP A 312 -4.30 2.01 -28.30
CA ASP A 312 -3.85 1.09 -27.28
C ASP A 312 -4.13 -0.35 -27.71
N GLY A 313 -3.23 -1.27 -27.32
CA GLY A 313 -3.53 -2.69 -27.31
C GLY A 313 -4.44 -3.05 -26.13
N VAL A 314 -5.10 -4.19 -26.19
CA VAL A 314 -5.98 -4.70 -25.12
C VAL A 314 -5.29 -5.85 -24.41
N MET A 315 -5.19 -5.79 -23.09
CA MET A 315 -4.51 -6.81 -22.27
C MET A 315 -5.43 -7.96 -21.85
N ASN A 316 -6.72 -7.72 -21.75
CA ASN A 316 -7.66 -8.72 -21.25
C ASN A 316 -8.96 -8.72 -22.05
N PHE A 317 -9.67 -9.82 -21.96
CA PHE A 317 -10.98 -10.04 -22.60
C PHE A 317 -12.13 -10.07 -21.60
N GLY A 318 -11.84 -9.93 -20.30
CA GLY A 318 -12.82 -9.92 -19.23
C GLY A 318 -13.43 -8.54 -19.02
N LYS A 319 -14.73 -8.49 -18.72
CA LYS A 319 -15.46 -7.25 -18.49
C LYS A 319 -14.91 -6.46 -17.29
N ASP A 320 -14.57 -7.16 -16.23
CA ASP A 320 -14.28 -6.58 -14.91
C ASP A 320 -12.80 -6.76 -14.49
N SER A 321 -11.93 -7.23 -15.39
CA SER A 321 -10.49 -7.28 -15.12
C SER A 321 -9.92 -5.86 -15.09
N TYR A 322 -9.30 -5.47 -13.97
CA TYR A 322 -8.77 -4.13 -13.74
C TYR A 322 -7.63 -4.13 -12.72
N ALA A 323 -6.80 -3.06 -12.71
CA ALA A 323 -5.71 -2.83 -11.76
C ALA A 323 -4.65 -3.94 -11.71
N ALA A 324 -4.42 -4.66 -12.82
CA ALA A 324 -3.35 -5.64 -12.88
C ALA A 324 -1.97 -4.96 -12.82
N MET A 325 -1.05 -5.57 -12.09
CA MET A 325 0.34 -5.12 -11.90
C MET A 325 1.31 -6.29 -12.11
N THR A 326 2.59 -5.94 -12.41
CA THR A 326 3.72 -6.90 -12.49
C THR A 326 4.58 -6.86 -11.24
#